data_eddbb63ae70d6fbebdd73eb9e94c0ffe
#
_entry.id   eddbb63ae70d6fbebdd73eb9e94c0ffe
#
_cell.length_a   1.000
_cell.length_b   1.000
_cell.length_c   1.000
_cell.angle_alpha   90.00
_cell.angle_beta   90.00
_cell.angle_gamma   90.00
#
_symmetry.space_group_name_H-M   'P 1'
#
loop_
_entity.id
_entity.type
_entity.pdbx_description
1 polymer ?
#
loop_
_entity_poly.entity_id
_entity_poly.type
_entity_poly.pdbx_seq_one_letter_code
_entity_poly.pdbx_strand_id
1 'polypeptide(L)'
;MLQINMADVMNVLGSLTPYLIAIGVLFVLALIITFAVNRKTVKEIATRKIIHSESWIVALVGIVVAVSMMMSGPLSTLLNNATITKYELSDTTVSKANELAKEVQSEAITLLKNDDSNLPLSNKKVNVFGWGSTNPVYGGTGSGSMSKQYATTSLLDGMKEAGIETNSELSKLYTDYRSDRPEVGMWAQDWTLPEVPAKQYSDKLISDAKSFSDEAVITITRVGGEGADLPTNMKADGITYTNNSKDYEDFKDGESFLQLSQTERDMIDLVTKNFDKVTLVYNGANTFQFDFLSNYPQIKSVVWCPPAGQTGFSALGDVLAGKTNPSGKTSDTFLKDLALPCRTTTSASSSTPTWRTRPQSIRASLAMTSLPSRLS
;
A
#
# COMPACT_ATOMS: atom_id res chain seq x y z
N MET A 1 7.05 23.43 7.72
CA MET A 1 6.36 23.90 6.52
C MET A 1 5.14 23.04 6.34
N LEU A 2 3.94 23.62 6.29
CA LEU A 2 2.72 22.88 5.96
C LEU A 2 2.90 22.28 4.56
N GLN A 3 3.06 20.96 4.48
CA GLN A 3 2.89 20.25 3.20
C GLN A 3 1.38 20.03 3.01
N ILE A 4 0.72 21.06 2.48
CA ILE A 4 -0.65 20.88 2.01
C ILE A 4 -0.52 20.11 0.70
N ASN A 5 -0.94 18.86 0.69
CA ASN A 5 -1.01 18.08 -0.53
C ASN A 5 -2.09 18.71 -1.43
N MET A 6 -1.76 19.08 -2.66
CA MET A 6 -2.70 19.70 -3.58
C MET A 6 -3.91 18.80 -3.86
N ALA A 7 -3.74 17.49 -3.81
CA ALA A 7 -4.83 16.53 -3.92
C ALA A 7 -5.85 16.69 -2.78
N ASP A 8 -5.39 16.87 -1.53
CA ASP A 8 -6.25 17.08 -0.37
C ASP A 8 -7.05 18.40 -0.51
N VAL A 9 -6.40 19.46 -1.01
CA VAL A 9 -7.07 20.72 -1.29
C VAL A 9 -8.16 20.55 -2.35
N MET A 10 -7.86 19.86 -3.44
CA MET A 10 -8.83 19.61 -4.51
C MET A 10 -10.01 18.75 -4.03
N ASN A 11 -9.76 17.78 -3.19
CA ASN A 11 -10.78 16.92 -2.61
C ASN A 11 -11.71 17.70 -1.67
N VAL A 12 -11.13 18.55 -0.82
CA VAL A 12 -11.94 19.43 0.04
C VAL A 12 -12.74 20.41 -0.80
N LEU A 13 -12.15 21.02 -1.83
CA LEU A 13 -12.89 21.86 -2.76
C LEU A 13 -14.03 21.10 -3.45
N GLY A 14 -13.79 19.85 -3.86
CA GLY A 14 -14.82 18.97 -4.40
C GLY A 14 -15.96 18.71 -3.40
N SER A 15 -15.64 18.45 -2.14
CA SER A 15 -16.63 18.22 -1.08
C SER A 15 -17.40 19.49 -0.68
N LEU A 16 -16.88 20.68 -0.95
CA LEU A 16 -17.56 21.96 -0.75
C LEU A 16 -18.55 22.30 -1.88
N THR A 17 -18.35 21.73 -3.07
CA THR A 17 -19.12 22.04 -4.27
C THR A 17 -20.64 21.93 -4.07
N PRO A 18 -21.23 20.88 -3.46
CA PRO A 18 -22.68 20.78 -3.28
C PRO A 18 -23.24 21.90 -2.38
N TYR A 19 -22.49 22.32 -1.37
CA TYR A 19 -22.90 23.42 -0.49
C TYR A 19 -22.85 24.76 -1.21
N LEU A 20 -21.81 25.02 -2.01
CA LEU A 20 -21.68 26.23 -2.82
C LEU A 20 -22.80 26.33 -3.86
N ILE A 21 -23.15 25.20 -4.48
CA ILE A 21 -24.31 25.13 -5.40
C ILE A 21 -25.61 25.45 -4.64
N ALA A 22 -25.83 24.88 -3.47
CA ALA A 22 -27.03 25.11 -2.67
C ALA A 22 -27.14 26.61 -2.28
N ILE A 23 -26.06 27.23 -1.84
CA ILE A 23 -25.99 28.67 -1.53
C ILE A 23 -26.34 29.49 -2.77
N GLY A 24 -25.75 29.18 -3.92
CA GLY A 24 -26.01 29.87 -5.18
C GLY A 24 -27.48 29.76 -5.62
N VAL A 25 -28.03 28.56 -5.51
CA VAL A 25 -29.46 28.31 -5.86
C VAL A 25 -30.41 29.12 -4.95
N LEU A 26 -30.18 29.09 -3.63
CA LEU A 26 -31.00 29.84 -2.68
C LEU A 26 -30.94 31.34 -2.96
N PHE A 27 -29.76 31.89 -3.22
CA PHE A 27 -29.57 33.29 -3.54
C PHE A 27 -30.26 33.68 -4.84
N VAL A 28 -30.10 32.88 -5.91
CA VAL A 28 -30.74 33.12 -7.22
C VAL A 28 -32.26 33.04 -7.11
N LEU A 29 -32.80 32.09 -6.35
CA LEU A 29 -34.24 31.96 -6.12
C LEU A 29 -34.80 33.20 -5.41
N ALA A 30 -34.13 33.70 -4.37
CA ALA A 30 -34.53 34.95 -3.69
C ALA A 30 -34.52 36.15 -4.63
N LEU A 31 -33.53 36.25 -5.50
CA LEU A 31 -33.47 37.28 -6.55
C LEU A 31 -34.62 37.15 -7.54
N ILE A 32 -34.87 35.95 -8.06
CA ILE A 32 -35.99 35.70 -9.00
C ILE A 32 -37.30 36.11 -8.36
N ILE A 33 -37.57 35.75 -7.11
CA ILE A 33 -38.79 36.11 -6.38
C ILE A 33 -38.85 37.65 -6.25
N THR A 34 -37.74 38.29 -5.92
CA THR A 34 -37.68 39.76 -5.78
C THR A 34 -38.04 40.50 -7.07
N PHE A 35 -37.60 40.01 -8.23
CA PHE A 35 -37.91 40.59 -9.53
C PHE A 35 -39.29 40.18 -10.06
N ALA A 36 -39.71 38.94 -9.83
CA ALA A 36 -41.00 38.42 -10.29
C ALA A 36 -42.17 39.05 -9.51
N VAL A 37 -42.02 39.26 -8.22
CA VAL A 37 -43.04 39.87 -7.34
C VAL A 37 -42.93 41.39 -7.39
N ASN A 38 -43.53 41.97 -8.38
CA ASN A 38 -43.52 43.42 -8.63
C ASN A 38 -44.93 44.03 -8.62
N ARG A 39 -45.10 45.35 -8.91
CA ARG A 39 -46.41 46.02 -8.92
C ARG A 39 -47.40 45.45 -9.95
N LYS A 40 -46.92 44.78 -10.99
CA LYS A 40 -47.77 44.18 -12.02
C LYS A 40 -48.29 42.84 -11.59
N THR A 41 -47.51 42.07 -10.84
CA THR A 41 -47.89 40.73 -10.39
C THR A 41 -48.61 40.74 -9.04
N VAL A 42 -48.18 41.61 -8.10
CA VAL A 42 -48.79 41.73 -6.77
C VAL A 42 -49.09 43.22 -6.51
N LYS A 43 -50.37 43.59 -6.57
CA LYS A 43 -50.78 45.00 -6.45
C LYS A 43 -50.66 45.55 -5.04
N GLU A 44 -50.91 44.74 -4.02
CA GLU A 44 -50.87 45.11 -2.62
C GLU A 44 -49.45 45.25 -2.11
N ILE A 45 -49.12 46.41 -1.54
CA ILE A 45 -47.77 46.75 -1.08
C ILE A 45 -47.35 45.88 0.10
N ALA A 46 -48.26 45.63 1.05
CA ALA A 46 -47.98 44.86 2.25
C ALA A 46 -47.60 43.42 1.90
N THR A 47 -48.44 42.75 1.10
CA THR A 47 -48.21 41.38 0.62
C THR A 47 -46.88 41.25 -0.15
N ARG A 48 -46.57 42.21 -1.02
CA ARG A 48 -45.29 42.18 -1.76
C ARG A 48 -44.09 42.33 -0.83
N LYS A 49 -44.14 43.19 0.17
CA LYS A 49 -43.07 43.33 1.16
C LYS A 49 -42.89 42.09 1.98
N ILE A 50 -43.97 41.44 2.39
CA ILE A 50 -43.93 40.16 3.14
C ILE A 50 -43.23 39.08 2.29
N ILE A 51 -43.67 38.88 1.05
CA ILE A 51 -43.06 37.84 0.18
C ILE A 51 -41.57 38.10 -0.03
N HIS A 52 -41.14 39.34 -0.27
CA HIS A 52 -39.72 39.65 -0.41
C HIS A 52 -38.98 39.38 0.88
N SER A 53 -39.52 39.84 2.04
CA SER A 53 -38.89 39.64 3.33
C SER A 53 -38.71 38.14 3.67
N GLU A 54 -39.78 37.36 3.50
CA GLU A 54 -39.76 35.93 3.78
C GLU A 54 -38.81 35.18 2.85
N SER A 55 -38.79 35.53 1.55
CA SER A 55 -37.88 34.87 0.61
C SER A 55 -36.41 35.09 0.96
N TRP A 56 -36.04 36.31 1.39
CA TRP A 56 -34.68 36.58 1.84
C TRP A 56 -34.36 36.00 3.20
N ILE A 57 -35.33 35.90 4.13
CA ILE A 57 -35.14 35.22 5.42
C ILE A 57 -34.89 33.75 5.20
N VAL A 58 -35.70 33.09 4.36
CA VAL A 58 -35.52 31.66 4.02
C VAL A 58 -34.16 31.43 3.37
N ALA A 59 -33.79 32.28 2.39
CA ALA A 59 -32.47 32.17 1.77
C ALA A 59 -31.33 32.36 2.78
N LEU A 60 -31.43 33.34 3.67
CA LEU A 60 -30.42 33.59 4.71
C LEU A 60 -30.29 32.40 5.66
N VAL A 61 -31.40 31.86 6.15
CA VAL A 61 -31.37 30.66 7.03
C VAL A 61 -30.76 29.49 6.33
N GLY A 62 -31.15 29.20 5.07
CA GLY A 62 -30.55 28.12 4.30
C GLY A 62 -29.05 28.29 4.05
N ILE A 63 -28.60 29.51 3.77
CA ILE A 63 -27.17 29.85 3.63
C ILE A 63 -26.42 29.61 4.94
N VAL A 64 -26.97 30.07 6.07
CA VAL A 64 -26.36 29.86 7.40
C VAL A 64 -26.22 28.38 7.71
N VAL A 65 -27.24 27.60 7.40
CA VAL A 65 -27.20 26.12 7.59
C VAL A 65 -26.12 25.50 6.70
N ALA A 66 -26.07 25.86 5.41
CA ALA A 66 -25.07 25.34 4.48
C ALA A 66 -23.64 25.71 4.94
N VAL A 67 -23.41 26.97 5.34
CA VAL A 67 -22.11 27.41 5.87
C VAL A 67 -21.76 26.68 7.17
N SER A 68 -22.72 26.47 8.07
CA SER A 68 -22.50 25.73 9.31
C SER A 68 -22.09 24.27 9.02
N MET A 69 -22.73 23.63 8.05
CA MET A 69 -22.37 22.28 7.63
C MET A 69 -20.98 22.23 6.99
N MET A 70 -20.61 23.22 6.18
CA MET A 70 -19.26 23.35 5.63
C MET A 70 -18.22 23.50 6.74
N MET A 71 -18.48 24.35 7.73
CA MET A 71 -17.56 24.63 8.84
C MET A 71 -17.41 23.45 9.79
N SER A 72 -18.50 22.70 10.05
CA SER A 72 -18.49 21.52 10.93
C SER A 72 -17.99 20.23 10.25
N GLY A 73 -17.86 20.23 8.94
CA GLY A 73 -17.42 19.10 8.12
C GLY A 73 -16.08 19.37 7.42
N PRO A 74 -16.10 19.53 6.07
CA PRO A 74 -14.87 19.57 5.27
C PRO A 74 -13.88 20.66 5.68
N LEU A 75 -14.36 21.88 6.01
CA LEU A 75 -13.50 22.98 6.43
C LEU A 75 -12.91 22.79 7.82
N SER A 76 -13.63 22.16 8.75
CA SER A 76 -13.12 21.84 10.07
C SER A 76 -11.87 20.94 9.99
N THR A 77 -11.91 19.93 9.13
CA THR A 77 -10.77 19.02 8.91
C THR A 77 -9.56 19.80 8.36
N LEU A 78 -9.79 20.67 7.37
CA LEU A 78 -8.71 21.51 6.82
C LEU A 78 -8.13 22.48 7.86
N LEU A 79 -8.99 23.15 8.62
CA LEU A 79 -8.57 24.09 9.65
C LEU A 79 -7.83 23.38 10.79
N ASN A 80 -8.33 22.24 11.24
CA ASN A 80 -7.65 21.43 12.24
C ASN A 80 -6.27 20.99 11.75
N ASN A 81 -6.17 20.48 10.52
CA ASN A 81 -4.88 20.10 9.95
C ASN A 81 -3.93 21.30 9.75
N ALA A 82 -4.48 22.47 9.40
CA ALA A 82 -3.69 23.69 9.25
C ALA A 82 -3.26 24.33 10.59
N THR A 83 -4.00 24.08 11.67
CA THR A 83 -3.75 24.64 13.00
C THR A 83 -3.09 23.64 13.94
N ILE A 84 -2.82 22.39 13.51
CA ILE A 84 -2.06 21.42 14.31
C ILE A 84 -0.70 22.04 14.63
N THR A 85 -0.55 22.43 15.88
CA THR A 85 0.76 22.81 16.42
C THR A 85 1.64 21.56 16.29
N LYS A 86 2.80 21.70 15.66
CA LYS A 86 3.77 20.61 15.59
C LYS A 86 4.15 20.23 17.02
N TYR A 87 3.61 19.12 17.50
CA TYR A 87 4.12 18.52 18.72
C TYR A 87 5.37 17.73 18.32
N GLU A 88 6.51 18.16 18.82
CA GLU A 88 7.73 17.40 18.69
C GLU A 88 7.84 16.49 19.91
N LEU A 89 7.93 15.19 19.65
CA LEU A 89 8.24 14.22 20.70
C LEU A 89 9.69 14.39 21.10
N SER A 90 9.99 14.16 22.39
CA SER A 90 11.39 14.17 22.83
C SER A 90 12.18 13.04 22.14
N ASP A 91 13.45 13.24 21.90
CA ASP A 91 14.34 12.25 21.27
C ASP A 91 14.31 10.92 22.02
N THR A 92 14.22 10.95 23.35
CA THR A 92 14.06 9.74 24.18
C THR A 92 12.77 8.98 23.87
N THR A 93 11.66 9.70 23.65
CA THR A 93 10.39 9.07 23.30
C THR A 93 10.45 8.47 21.90
N VAL A 94 11.03 9.18 20.94
CA VAL A 94 11.22 8.70 19.58
C VAL A 94 12.11 7.45 19.57
N SER A 95 13.24 7.47 20.28
CA SER A 95 14.15 6.32 20.38
C SER A 95 13.46 5.08 20.94
N LYS A 96 12.72 5.22 22.06
CA LYS A 96 11.97 4.10 22.64
C LYS A 96 10.86 3.58 21.72
N ALA A 97 10.18 4.45 21.00
CA ALA A 97 9.17 4.06 20.02
C ALA A 97 9.79 3.27 18.85
N ASN A 98 10.96 3.70 18.38
CA ASN A 98 11.70 3.04 17.31
C ASN A 98 12.24 1.66 17.74
N GLU A 99 12.75 1.55 18.97
CA GLU A 99 13.18 0.28 19.55
C GLU A 99 12.00 -0.70 19.65
N LEU A 100 10.86 -0.25 20.18
CA LEU A 100 9.67 -1.06 20.27
C LEU A 100 9.12 -1.44 18.88
N ALA A 101 9.13 -0.53 17.91
CA ALA A 101 8.71 -0.82 16.55
C ALA A 101 9.60 -1.90 15.90
N LYS A 102 10.90 -1.85 16.12
CA LYS A 102 11.84 -2.89 15.67
C LYS A 102 11.56 -4.24 16.34
N GLU A 103 11.31 -4.25 17.66
CA GLU A 103 10.96 -5.47 18.42
C GLU A 103 9.67 -6.08 17.88
N VAL A 104 8.59 -5.30 17.75
CA VAL A 104 7.32 -5.76 17.17
C VAL A 104 7.49 -6.34 15.78
N GLN A 105 8.29 -5.68 14.94
CA GLN A 105 8.55 -6.19 13.60
C GLN A 105 9.36 -7.49 13.61
N SER A 106 10.30 -7.64 14.53
CA SER A 106 11.08 -8.89 14.72
C SER A 106 10.18 -10.07 15.02
N GLU A 107 9.13 -9.87 15.83
CA GLU A 107 8.14 -10.89 16.16
C GLU A 107 7.13 -11.14 15.01
N ALA A 108 6.90 -10.14 14.15
CA ALA A 108 5.94 -10.21 13.06
C ALA A 108 6.49 -10.87 11.80
N ILE A 109 7.79 -10.73 11.53
CA ILE A 109 8.42 -11.33 10.34
C ILE A 109 8.26 -12.85 10.38
N THR A 110 7.74 -13.38 9.26
CA THR A 110 7.41 -14.81 9.15
C THR A 110 8.23 -15.47 8.06
N LEU A 111 8.92 -16.56 8.42
CA LEU A 111 9.62 -17.42 7.48
C LEU A 111 8.64 -18.42 6.89
N LEU A 112 8.26 -18.25 5.61
CA LEU A 112 7.30 -19.10 4.92
C LEU A 112 7.95 -20.35 4.28
N LYS A 113 9.22 -20.21 3.89
CA LYS A 113 10.01 -21.28 3.25
C LYS A 113 11.49 -21.06 3.56
N ASN A 114 12.24 -22.14 3.79
CA ASN A 114 13.71 -22.10 3.92
C ASN A 114 14.30 -23.45 3.57
N ASP A 115 14.40 -23.75 2.28
CA ASP A 115 15.01 -24.96 1.78
C ASP A 115 16.54 -24.86 1.85
N ASP A 116 17.17 -25.99 2.05
CA ASP A 116 18.63 -26.11 2.08
C ASP A 116 19.31 -25.18 3.11
N SER A 117 18.56 -24.69 4.11
CA SER A 117 19.05 -23.71 5.09
C SER A 117 19.65 -22.45 4.42
N ASN A 118 19.01 -21.96 3.35
CA ASN A 118 19.46 -20.82 2.58
C ASN A 118 19.49 -19.51 3.39
N LEU A 119 18.61 -19.38 4.40
CA LEU A 119 18.71 -18.35 5.41
C LEU A 119 19.25 -18.92 6.73
N PRO A 120 20.06 -18.15 7.47
CA PRO A 120 20.53 -16.80 7.17
C PRO A 120 21.46 -16.74 5.96
N LEU A 121 21.54 -15.55 5.32
CA LEU A 121 22.44 -15.33 4.18
C LEU A 121 23.88 -15.73 4.57
N SER A 122 24.53 -16.50 3.70
CA SER A 122 25.89 -17.00 3.97
C SER A 122 26.95 -15.94 3.70
N ASN A 123 26.65 -14.99 2.80
CA ASN A 123 27.54 -13.91 2.41
C ASN A 123 27.12 -12.59 3.07
N LYS A 124 28.11 -11.72 3.29
CA LYS A 124 27.85 -10.35 3.69
C LYS A 124 27.50 -9.42 2.52
N LYS A 125 27.44 -9.97 1.31
CA LYS A 125 27.10 -9.28 0.08
C LYS A 125 25.92 -9.97 -0.58
N VAL A 126 24.95 -9.18 -1.05
CA VAL A 126 23.78 -9.74 -1.73
C VAL A 126 23.29 -8.81 -2.83
N ASN A 127 22.83 -9.38 -3.92
CA ASN A 127 22.14 -8.65 -4.98
C ASN A 127 20.64 -8.53 -4.62
N VAL A 128 20.12 -7.30 -4.53
CA VAL A 128 18.72 -7.07 -4.20
C VAL A 128 18.00 -6.63 -5.47
N PHE A 129 17.09 -7.47 -5.93
CA PHE A 129 16.26 -7.26 -7.10
C PHE A 129 14.83 -6.86 -6.71
N GLY A 130 14.13 -6.26 -7.67
CA GLY A 130 12.76 -5.77 -7.53
C GLY A 130 12.71 -4.31 -7.13
N TRP A 131 11.88 -3.54 -7.86
CA TRP A 131 11.67 -2.12 -7.61
C TRP A 131 11.21 -1.85 -6.16
N GLY A 132 10.46 -2.79 -5.56
CA GLY A 132 10.04 -2.73 -4.17
C GLY A 132 11.18 -2.59 -3.16
N SER A 133 12.42 -2.94 -3.53
CA SER A 133 13.60 -2.82 -2.65
C SER A 133 13.97 -1.38 -2.34
N THR A 134 13.77 -0.46 -3.30
CA THR A 134 14.00 0.99 -3.12
C THR A 134 12.73 1.75 -2.74
N ASN A 135 11.57 1.11 -2.92
CA ASN A 135 10.26 1.66 -2.59
C ASN A 135 9.42 0.67 -1.75
N PRO A 136 9.89 0.29 -0.55
CA PRO A 136 9.17 -0.67 0.28
C PRO A 136 7.88 -0.07 0.88
N VAL A 137 7.02 -0.94 1.39
CA VAL A 137 5.78 -0.56 2.08
C VAL A 137 6.07 -0.41 3.57
N TYR A 138 5.94 0.81 4.07
CA TYR A 138 6.15 1.13 5.48
C TYR A 138 4.86 1.06 6.31
N GLY A 139 3.72 1.40 5.72
CA GLY A 139 2.41 1.46 6.37
C GLY A 139 1.29 1.19 5.38
N GLY A 140 0.06 1.26 5.86
CA GLY A 140 -1.13 1.18 5.04
C GLY A 140 -1.46 2.51 4.35
N THR A 141 -2.71 2.62 3.89
CA THR A 141 -3.30 3.83 3.32
C THR A 141 -4.26 4.48 4.31
N GLY A 142 -4.75 5.68 4.02
CA GLY A 142 -5.70 6.38 4.87
C GLY A 142 -5.12 6.69 6.26
N SER A 143 -5.85 6.39 7.31
CA SER A 143 -5.41 6.59 8.70
C SER A 143 -4.24 5.70 9.12
N GLY A 144 -4.00 4.60 8.39
CA GLY A 144 -2.85 3.72 8.59
C GLY A 144 -1.58 4.16 7.86
N SER A 145 -1.60 5.31 7.18
CA SER A 145 -0.43 5.82 6.46
C SER A 145 0.66 6.31 7.40
N MET A 146 1.91 6.22 6.94
CA MET A 146 3.07 6.65 7.72
C MET A 146 3.22 8.16 7.77
N SER A 147 3.55 8.67 8.96
CA SER A 147 3.94 10.07 9.13
C SER A 147 5.31 10.32 8.50
N LYS A 148 5.38 11.36 7.64
CA LYS A 148 6.64 11.83 7.05
C LYS A 148 7.46 12.71 7.99
N GLN A 149 6.99 12.94 9.21
CA GLN A 149 7.65 13.81 10.19
C GLN A 149 8.93 13.19 10.76
N TYR A 150 8.97 11.86 10.87
CA TYR A 150 10.09 11.12 11.44
C TYR A 150 10.81 10.34 10.34
N ALA A 151 12.13 10.20 10.52
CA ALA A 151 12.95 9.42 9.61
C ALA A 151 12.56 7.94 9.62
N THR A 152 12.66 7.31 8.45
CA THR A 152 12.41 5.88 8.28
C THR A 152 13.73 5.17 7.92
N THR A 153 13.90 3.96 8.43
CA THR A 153 14.96 3.07 7.95
C THR A 153 14.46 2.39 6.67
N SER A 154 15.17 2.56 5.55
CA SER A 154 14.84 1.85 4.32
C SER A 154 15.17 0.36 4.42
N LEU A 155 14.64 -0.45 3.50
CA LEU A 155 14.97 -1.88 3.43
C LEU A 155 16.48 -2.08 3.24
N LEU A 156 17.10 -1.33 2.35
CA LEU A 156 18.52 -1.43 2.08
C LEU A 156 19.38 -0.92 3.26
N ASP A 157 18.93 0.13 3.96
CA ASP A 157 19.60 0.60 5.17
C ASP A 157 19.50 -0.42 6.30
N GLY A 158 18.36 -1.06 6.50
CA GLY A 158 18.20 -2.13 7.48
C GLY A 158 19.12 -3.31 7.21
N MET A 159 19.32 -3.70 5.95
CA MET A 159 20.31 -4.70 5.57
C MET A 159 21.75 -4.24 5.87
N LYS A 160 22.06 -2.98 5.55
CA LYS A 160 23.38 -2.37 5.85
C LYS A 160 23.65 -2.32 7.35
N GLU A 161 22.69 -1.93 8.18
CA GLU A 161 22.78 -1.94 9.65
C GLU A 161 23.07 -3.36 10.18
N ALA A 162 22.51 -4.35 9.53
CA ALA A 162 22.75 -5.75 9.86
C ALA A 162 24.12 -6.25 9.39
N GLY A 163 24.88 -5.47 8.64
CA GLY A 163 26.20 -5.82 8.11
C GLY A 163 26.17 -6.51 6.75
N ILE A 164 25.04 -6.38 6.02
CA ILE A 164 24.86 -6.89 4.66
C ILE A 164 25.11 -5.75 3.67
N GLU A 165 26.07 -5.91 2.79
CA GLU A 165 26.35 -5.00 1.69
C GLU A 165 25.45 -5.34 0.49
N THR A 166 24.76 -4.35 -0.07
CA THR A 166 23.88 -4.51 -1.22
C THR A 166 24.47 -3.91 -2.47
N ASN A 167 24.15 -4.46 -3.64
CA ASN A 167 24.65 -3.99 -4.92
C ASN A 167 24.00 -2.63 -5.28
N SER A 168 24.81 -1.57 -5.26
CA SER A 168 24.34 -0.19 -5.52
C SER A 168 23.90 0.05 -6.97
N GLU A 169 24.45 -0.69 -7.94
CA GLU A 169 24.06 -0.52 -9.34
C GLU A 169 22.60 -0.99 -9.58
N LEU A 170 22.19 -2.05 -8.87
CA LEU A 170 20.79 -2.50 -8.91
C LEU A 170 19.85 -1.48 -8.27
N SER A 171 20.18 -0.98 -7.07
CA SER A 171 19.35 0.03 -6.42
C SER A 171 19.27 1.31 -7.24
N LYS A 172 20.35 1.70 -7.91
CA LYS A 172 20.38 2.83 -8.83
C LYS A 172 19.44 2.61 -10.03
N LEU A 173 19.45 1.41 -10.65
CA LEU A 173 18.54 1.07 -11.73
C LEU A 173 17.07 1.30 -11.34
N TYR A 174 16.66 0.85 -10.15
CA TYR A 174 15.29 1.01 -9.67
C TYR A 174 14.93 2.46 -9.36
N THR A 175 15.83 3.19 -8.75
CA THR A 175 15.63 4.62 -8.43
C THR A 175 15.57 5.48 -9.68
N ASP A 176 16.42 5.20 -10.68
CA ASP A 176 16.41 5.89 -11.97
C ASP A 176 15.16 5.57 -12.78
N TYR A 177 14.64 4.33 -12.66
CA TYR A 177 13.41 3.92 -13.34
C TYR A 177 12.19 4.68 -12.81
N ARG A 178 11.99 4.67 -11.48
CA ARG A 178 10.95 5.43 -10.80
C ARG A 178 11.28 5.60 -9.32
N SER A 179 11.31 6.85 -8.87
CA SER A 179 11.66 7.20 -7.49
C SER A 179 10.49 7.14 -6.51
N ASP A 180 9.25 7.26 -7.00
CA ASP A 180 8.05 7.39 -6.18
C ASP A 180 7.03 6.27 -6.44
N ARG A 181 6.40 5.84 -5.36
CA ARG A 181 5.32 4.85 -5.41
C ARG A 181 4.03 5.47 -5.95
N PRO A 182 3.30 4.77 -6.87
CA PRO A 182 1.95 5.14 -7.24
C PRO A 182 1.06 5.29 -6.01
N GLU A 183 0.22 6.32 -6.02
CA GLU A 183 -0.65 6.60 -4.89
C GLU A 183 -1.88 5.70 -4.92
N VAL A 184 -2.05 4.93 -3.85
CA VAL A 184 -3.23 4.09 -3.61
C VAL A 184 -3.82 4.48 -2.27
N GLY A 185 -5.11 4.78 -2.25
CA GLY A 185 -5.80 5.19 -1.02
C GLY A 185 -7.22 5.64 -1.28
N MET A 186 -7.81 6.29 -0.31
CA MET A 186 -9.21 6.75 -0.36
C MET A 186 -9.49 7.71 -1.53
N TRP A 187 -8.49 8.48 -1.97
CA TRP A 187 -8.66 9.57 -2.91
C TRP A 187 -7.94 9.38 -4.25
N ALA A 188 -7.00 8.45 -4.31
CA ALA A 188 -6.25 8.11 -5.50
C ALA A 188 -6.10 6.60 -5.57
N GLN A 189 -6.35 6.02 -6.73
CA GLN A 189 -6.27 4.58 -6.95
C GLN A 189 -5.49 4.29 -8.23
N ASP A 190 -4.19 4.63 -8.20
CA ASP A 190 -3.24 4.20 -9.23
C ASP A 190 -2.64 2.84 -8.82
N TRP A 191 -3.21 1.77 -9.35
CA TRP A 191 -2.83 0.40 -9.07
C TRP A 191 -1.59 -0.08 -9.85
N THR A 192 -0.84 0.83 -10.44
CA THR A 192 0.41 0.51 -11.12
C THR A 192 1.37 -0.19 -10.16
N LEU A 193 1.93 -1.31 -10.59
CA LEU A 193 3.03 -2.01 -9.92
C LEU A 193 4.32 -1.72 -10.69
N PRO A 194 5.08 -0.68 -10.32
CA PRO A 194 6.32 -0.38 -11.01
C PRO A 194 7.30 -1.55 -10.84
N GLU A 195 7.82 -2.01 -11.97
CA GLU A 195 8.94 -2.95 -12.02
C GLU A 195 9.72 -2.72 -13.32
N VAL A 196 11.02 -2.89 -13.24
CA VAL A 196 11.90 -2.67 -14.40
C VAL A 196 11.74 -3.82 -15.39
N PRO A 197 11.34 -3.54 -16.66
CA PRO A 197 11.26 -4.58 -17.69
C PRO A 197 12.60 -5.32 -17.85
N ALA A 198 12.55 -6.65 -17.98
CA ALA A 198 13.75 -7.51 -18.05
C ALA A 198 14.76 -7.05 -19.13
N LYS A 199 14.29 -6.46 -20.22
CA LYS A 199 15.14 -5.93 -21.31
C LYS A 199 16.04 -4.75 -20.86
N GLN A 200 15.74 -4.08 -19.75
CA GLN A 200 16.52 -2.97 -19.23
C GLN A 200 17.69 -3.42 -18.34
N TYR A 201 17.72 -4.69 -17.95
CA TYR A 201 18.88 -5.27 -17.29
C TYR A 201 19.94 -5.65 -18.34
N SER A 202 20.97 -4.82 -18.46
CA SER A 202 22.04 -5.10 -19.41
C SER A 202 22.82 -6.37 -19.01
N ASP A 203 23.37 -7.08 -20.01
CA ASP A 203 24.22 -8.24 -19.75
C ASP A 203 25.40 -7.91 -18.85
N LYS A 204 25.94 -6.68 -18.96
CA LYS A 204 26.99 -6.18 -18.09
C LYS A 204 26.51 -6.09 -16.64
N LEU A 205 25.36 -5.49 -16.39
CA LEU A 205 24.79 -5.36 -15.04
C LEU A 205 24.60 -6.74 -14.38
N ILE A 206 24.08 -7.72 -15.12
CA ILE A 206 23.89 -9.10 -14.60
C ILE A 206 25.24 -9.78 -14.37
N SER A 207 26.22 -9.60 -15.25
CA SER A 207 27.57 -10.15 -15.07
C SER A 207 28.26 -9.55 -13.84
N ASP A 208 28.15 -8.23 -13.66
CA ASP A 208 28.70 -7.52 -12.51
C ASP A 208 28.01 -7.95 -11.20
N ALA A 209 26.67 -8.14 -11.23
CA ALA A 209 25.93 -8.66 -10.10
C ALA A 209 26.36 -10.07 -9.71
N LYS A 210 26.57 -10.98 -10.67
CA LYS A 210 27.09 -12.33 -10.40
C LYS A 210 28.52 -12.31 -9.80
N SER A 211 29.31 -11.33 -10.21
CA SER A 211 30.66 -11.14 -9.66
C SER A 211 30.62 -10.54 -8.25
N PHE A 212 29.59 -9.78 -7.92
CA PHE A 212 29.40 -9.16 -6.61
C PHE A 212 28.97 -10.19 -5.54
N SER A 213 28.00 -11.07 -5.86
CA SER A 213 27.51 -12.13 -4.96
C SER A 213 26.81 -13.23 -5.75
N ASP A 214 26.88 -14.48 -5.27
CA ASP A 214 26.09 -15.63 -5.75
C ASP A 214 24.71 -15.71 -5.11
N GLU A 215 24.41 -14.85 -4.14
CA GLU A 215 23.12 -14.75 -3.47
C GLU A 215 22.31 -13.58 -3.99
N ALA A 216 21.00 -13.80 -4.15
CA ALA A 216 20.03 -12.79 -4.56
C ALA A 216 18.84 -12.73 -3.61
N VAL A 217 18.36 -11.52 -3.37
CA VAL A 217 17.08 -11.23 -2.68
C VAL A 217 16.16 -10.59 -3.70
N ILE A 218 14.95 -11.11 -3.86
CA ILE A 218 13.89 -10.49 -4.65
C ILE A 218 12.89 -9.85 -3.69
N THR A 219 12.53 -8.58 -3.91
CA THR A 219 11.54 -7.87 -3.11
C THR A 219 10.29 -7.60 -3.91
N ILE A 220 9.18 -8.19 -3.51
CA ILE A 220 7.83 -7.92 -4.05
C ILE A 220 7.03 -7.14 -3.02
N THR A 221 6.37 -6.09 -3.44
CA THR A 221 5.59 -5.22 -2.55
C THR A 221 4.15 -5.09 -2.99
N ARG A 222 3.22 -5.07 -2.02
CA ARG A 222 1.81 -4.74 -2.24
C ARG A 222 1.35 -3.76 -1.17
N VAL A 223 0.83 -2.62 -1.63
CA VAL A 223 0.24 -1.62 -0.75
C VAL A 223 -1.28 -1.82 -0.70
N GLY A 224 -1.87 -1.56 0.44
CA GLY A 224 -3.32 -1.58 0.64
C GLY A 224 -3.66 -1.03 2.01
N GLY A 225 -4.94 -0.77 2.26
CA GLY A 225 -5.43 -0.24 3.52
C GLY A 225 -6.76 0.48 3.36
N GLU A 226 -7.04 1.41 4.23
CA GLU A 226 -8.30 2.14 4.27
C GLU A 226 -8.61 2.85 2.96
N GLY A 227 -9.82 2.62 2.42
CA GLY A 227 -10.28 3.23 1.16
C GLY A 227 -9.59 2.70 -0.10
N ALA A 228 -8.88 1.57 -0.01
CA ALA A 228 -8.14 0.95 -1.11
C ALA A 228 -8.40 -0.56 -1.14
N ASP A 229 -9.62 -0.94 -1.51
CA ASP A 229 -10.00 -2.34 -1.71
C ASP A 229 -9.19 -2.94 -2.85
N LEU A 230 -8.48 -4.03 -2.57
CA LEU A 230 -7.55 -4.62 -3.52
C LEU A 230 -8.29 -5.21 -4.72
N PRO A 231 -7.92 -4.84 -5.96
CA PRO A 231 -8.54 -5.38 -7.16
C PRO A 231 -8.41 -6.90 -7.25
N THR A 232 -9.56 -7.57 -7.37
CA THR A 232 -9.61 -9.02 -7.62
C THR A 232 -9.48 -9.36 -9.10
N ASN A 233 -9.68 -8.37 -9.97
CA ASN A 233 -9.40 -8.42 -11.40
C ASN A 233 -8.82 -7.07 -11.83
N MET A 234 -7.57 -7.05 -12.26
CA MET A 234 -6.87 -5.83 -12.68
C MET A 234 -7.42 -5.23 -13.99
N LYS A 235 -8.23 -5.98 -14.73
CA LYS A 235 -8.90 -5.53 -15.97
C LYS A 235 -10.36 -5.12 -15.73
N ALA A 236 -10.84 -5.11 -14.49
CA ALA A 236 -12.21 -4.70 -14.19
C ALA A 236 -12.42 -3.20 -14.43
N ASP A 237 -13.67 -2.83 -14.73
CA ASP A 237 -14.07 -1.43 -14.91
C ASP A 237 -13.73 -0.61 -13.64
N GLY A 238 -13.17 0.56 -13.85
CA GLY A 238 -12.77 1.48 -12.77
C GLY A 238 -11.39 1.21 -12.16
N ILE A 239 -10.72 0.12 -12.52
CA ILE A 239 -9.32 -0.13 -12.12
C ILE A 239 -8.38 0.54 -13.11
N THR A 240 -7.50 1.39 -12.59
CA THR A 240 -6.52 2.12 -13.41
C THR A 240 -5.09 1.73 -13.02
N TYR A 241 -4.28 1.39 -14.00
CA TYR A 241 -2.84 1.17 -13.85
C TYR A 241 -2.13 1.42 -15.18
N THR A 242 -0.82 1.61 -15.11
CA THR A 242 0.05 1.77 -16.28
C THR A 242 0.92 0.53 -16.43
N ASN A 243 0.98 -0.02 -17.65
CA ASN A 243 1.89 -1.12 -17.97
C ASN A 243 3.36 -0.64 -17.93
N ASN A 244 4.25 -1.47 -17.41
CA ASN A 244 5.68 -1.20 -17.35
C ASN A 244 6.37 -1.31 -18.71
N SER A 245 5.74 -1.99 -19.67
CA SER A 245 6.22 -2.16 -21.03
C SER A 245 5.12 -1.80 -22.04
N LYS A 246 5.55 -1.40 -23.24
CA LYS A 246 4.65 -1.25 -24.40
C LYS A 246 4.50 -2.56 -25.19
N ASP A 247 5.36 -3.56 -24.91
CA ASP A 247 5.41 -4.81 -25.65
C ASP A 247 4.42 -5.84 -25.14
N TYR A 248 3.92 -5.67 -23.91
CA TYR A 248 2.98 -6.60 -23.24
C TYR A 248 2.17 -5.88 -22.16
N GLU A 249 1.10 -6.54 -21.74
CA GLU A 249 0.30 -6.10 -20.61
C GLU A 249 0.75 -6.77 -19.32
N ASP A 250 0.80 -6.01 -18.22
CA ASP A 250 1.20 -6.51 -16.91
C ASP A 250 0.20 -7.49 -16.31
N PHE A 251 -1.07 -7.38 -16.68
CA PHE A 251 -2.13 -8.26 -16.20
C PHE A 251 -3.04 -8.73 -17.31
N LYS A 252 -3.48 -9.98 -17.24
CA LYS A 252 -4.55 -10.56 -18.04
C LYS A 252 -5.90 -10.37 -17.32
N ASP A 253 -7.00 -10.56 -18.05
CA ASP A 253 -8.33 -10.57 -17.46
C ASP A 253 -8.43 -11.71 -16.42
N GLY A 254 -9.04 -11.39 -15.27
CA GLY A 254 -9.14 -12.30 -14.12
C GLY A 254 -7.91 -12.35 -13.21
N GLU A 255 -6.79 -11.72 -13.57
CA GLU A 255 -5.64 -11.62 -12.67
C GLU A 255 -5.83 -10.52 -11.63
N SER A 256 -5.51 -10.84 -10.36
CA SER A 256 -5.68 -9.93 -9.23
C SER A 256 -4.41 -9.15 -8.89
N PHE A 257 -4.57 -8.07 -8.13
CA PHE A 257 -3.45 -7.30 -7.57
C PHE A 257 -2.53 -8.14 -6.66
N LEU A 258 -3.04 -9.23 -6.10
CA LEU A 258 -2.28 -10.14 -5.22
C LEU A 258 -1.56 -11.27 -5.97
N GLN A 259 -1.43 -11.14 -7.28
CA GLN A 259 -0.61 -11.99 -8.14
C GLN A 259 0.61 -11.22 -8.66
N LEU A 260 1.56 -11.92 -9.24
CA LEU A 260 2.67 -11.28 -9.95
C LEU A 260 2.16 -10.60 -11.23
N SER A 261 2.63 -9.39 -11.49
CA SER A 261 2.51 -8.78 -12.82
C SER A 261 3.40 -9.53 -13.82
N GLN A 262 3.17 -9.32 -15.12
CA GLN A 262 4.04 -9.93 -16.15
C GLN A 262 5.49 -9.44 -16.01
N THR A 263 5.68 -8.15 -15.73
CA THR A 263 7.04 -7.60 -15.53
C THR A 263 7.73 -8.18 -14.30
N GLU A 264 6.99 -8.41 -13.20
CA GLU A 264 7.55 -9.11 -12.03
C GLU A 264 7.92 -10.56 -12.34
N ARG A 265 7.11 -11.27 -13.15
CA ARG A 265 7.45 -12.63 -13.61
C ARG A 265 8.73 -12.64 -14.44
N ASP A 266 8.84 -11.72 -15.40
CA ASP A 266 10.01 -11.62 -16.26
C ASP A 266 11.29 -11.29 -15.47
N MET A 267 11.18 -10.47 -14.42
CA MET A 267 12.28 -10.18 -13.50
C MET A 267 12.66 -11.43 -12.69
N ILE A 268 11.68 -12.18 -12.15
CA ILE A 268 11.94 -13.44 -11.44
C ILE A 268 12.61 -14.47 -12.37
N ASP A 269 12.15 -14.61 -13.60
CA ASP A 269 12.76 -15.46 -14.63
C ASP A 269 14.22 -15.08 -14.87
N LEU A 270 14.50 -13.78 -15.00
CA LEU A 270 15.86 -13.27 -15.17
C LEU A 270 16.74 -13.62 -13.98
N VAL A 271 16.25 -13.39 -12.76
CA VAL A 271 17.03 -13.64 -11.53
C VAL A 271 17.28 -15.13 -11.35
N THR A 272 16.26 -15.96 -11.45
CA THR A 272 16.38 -17.42 -11.21
C THR A 272 17.17 -18.14 -12.31
N LYS A 273 17.28 -17.55 -13.50
CA LYS A 273 18.19 -18.03 -14.56
C LYS A 273 19.67 -17.77 -14.20
N ASN A 274 19.96 -16.78 -13.38
CA ASN A 274 21.32 -16.33 -13.09
C ASN A 274 21.81 -16.64 -11.68
N PHE A 275 20.89 -16.95 -10.75
CA PHE A 275 21.19 -17.19 -9.33
C PHE A 275 20.44 -18.42 -8.84
N ASP A 276 21.14 -19.32 -8.12
CA ASP A 276 20.58 -20.55 -7.56
C ASP A 276 20.19 -20.40 -6.08
N LYS A 277 20.67 -19.35 -5.41
CA LYS A 277 20.40 -19.03 -4.00
C LYS A 277 19.56 -17.76 -3.92
N VAL A 278 18.26 -17.90 -4.07
CA VAL A 278 17.33 -16.78 -4.11
C VAL A 278 16.45 -16.77 -2.86
N THR A 279 16.38 -15.64 -2.21
CA THR A 279 15.42 -15.34 -1.14
C THR A 279 14.36 -14.39 -1.66
N LEU A 280 13.09 -14.75 -1.55
CA LEU A 280 11.97 -13.87 -1.85
C LEU A 280 11.49 -13.18 -0.57
N VAL A 281 11.46 -11.85 -0.55
CA VAL A 281 10.85 -11.03 0.49
C VAL A 281 9.55 -10.47 -0.04
N TYR A 282 8.44 -10.87 0.52
CA TYR A 282 7.15 -10.25 0.28
C TYR A 282 6.87 -9.21 1.36
N ASN A 283 6.76 -7.95 0.95
CA ASN A 283 6.47 -6.85 1.85
C ASN A 283 5.08 -6.28 1.55
N GLY A 284 4.15 -6.61 2.40
CA GLY A 284 2.75 -6.20 2.30
C GLY A 284 1.93 -6.70 3.48
N ALA A 285 0.79 -6.07 3.73
CA ALA A 285 -0.12 -6.45 4.82
C ALA A 285 -1.06 -7.60 4.48
N ASN A 286 -1.26 -7.86 3.19
CA ASN A 286 -2.23 -8.83 2.68
C ASN A 286 -1.55 -10.16 2.35
N THR A 287 -2.34 -11.21 2.22
CA THR A 287 -1.87 -12.47 1.63
C THR A 287 -1.43 -12.24 0.18
N PHE A 288 -0.60 -13.12 -0.33
CA PHE A 288 -0.13 -13.10 -1.71
C PHE A 288 -0.28 -14.48 -2.32
N GLN A 289 -0.49 -14.57 -3.63
CA GLN A 289 -0.62 -15.83 -4.31
C GLN A 289 0.77 -16.37 -4.66
N PHE A 290 1.19 -17.45 -3.99
CA PHE A 290 2.51 -18.06 -4.14
C PHE A 290 2.53 -19.35 -4.98
N ASP A 291 1.54 -19.58 -5.82
CA ASP A 291 1.48 -20.77 -6.70
C ASP A 291 2.69 -20.89 -7.62
N PHE A 292 3.23 -19.73 -8.07
CA PHE A 292 4.38 -19.65 -8.95
C PHE A 292 5.66 -20.25 -8.34
N LEU A 293 5.79 -20.34 -7.02
CA LEU A 293 7.00 -20.85 -6.35
C LEU A 293 7.36 -22.29 -6.79
N SER A 294 6.36 -23.08 -7.20
CA SER A 294 6.60 -24.42 -7.72
C SER A 294 7.41 -24.46 -9.02
N ASN A 295 7.43 -23.34 -9.76
CA ASN A 295 8.14 -23.20 -11.02
C ASN A 295 9.58 -22.70 -10.85
N TYR A 296 9.93 -22.23 -9.64
CA TYR A 296 11.23 -21.59 -9.35
C TYR A 296 11.95 -22.27 -8.19
N PRO A 297 12.56 -23.45 -8.40
CA PRO A 297 13.29 -24.19 -7.36
C PRO A 297 14.51 -23.43 -6.83
N GLN A 298 14.97 -22.39 -7.52
CA GLN A 298 16.04 -21.49 -7.10
C GLN A 298 15.61 -20.55 -5.97
N ILE A 299 14.29 -20.29 -5.82
CA ILE A 299 13.78 -19.53 -4.68
C ILE A 299 13.77 -20.48 -3.47
N LYS A 300 14.88 -20.45 -2.73
CA LYS A 300 15.11 -21.35 -1.59
C LYS A 300 14.41 -20.86 -0.33
N SER A 301 14.28 -19.54 -0.16
CA SER A 301 13.65 -18.96 1.03
C SER A 301 12.58 -17.96 0.64
N VAL A 302 11.52 -17.90 1.45
CA VAL A 302 10.43 -16.93 1.33
C VAL A 302 10.17 -16.32 2.71
N VAL A 303 10.26 -15.02 2.80
CA VAL A 303 10.01 -14.24 4.01
C VAL A 303 8.82 -13.32 3.79
N TRP A 304 7.83 -13.39 4.66
CA TRP A 304 6.80 -12.37 4.74
C TRP A 304 7.23 -11.29 5.73
N CYS A 305 7.37 -10.06 5.23
CA CYS A 305 7.66 -8.88 6.00
C CYS A 305 6.45 -7.95 5.94
N PRO A 306 5.61 -7.89 6.98
CA PRO A 306 4.53 -6.91 7.06
C PRO A 306 5.03 -5.47 6.91
N PRO A 307 4.16 -4.47 6.64
CA PRO A 307 4.57 -3.07 6.59
C PRO A 307 5.38 -2.69 7.82
N ALA A 308 6.56 -2.14 7.58
CA ALA A 308 7.64 -2.14 8.60
C ALA A 308 7.62 -0.95 9.58
N GLY A 309 6.70 0.02 9.42
CA GLY A 309 6.76 1.24 10.22
C GLY A 309 8.05 2.02 9.98
N GLN A 310 8.44 2.88 10.95
CA GLN A 310 9.64 3.71 10.79
C GLN A 310 10.96 2.91 10.76
N THR A 311 11.09 1.88 11.59
CA THR A 311 12.39 1.21 11.83
C THR A 311 12.36 -0.31 11.66
N GLY A 312 11.22 -0.89 11.28
CA GLY A 312 11.07 -2.34 11.21
C GLY A 312 11.95 -3.03 10.14
N PHE A 313 12.44 -2.31 9.13
CA PHE A 313 13.37 -2.92 8.18
C PHE A 313 14.74 -3.22 8.79
N SER A 314 15.12 -2.59 9.92
CA SER A 314 16.28 -3.03 10.70
C SER A 314 16.09 -4.46 11.22
N ALA A 315 14.84 -4.82 11.61
CA ALA A 315 14.52 -6.19 12.02
C ALA A 315 14.61 -7.19 10.84
N LEU A 316 14.15 -6.79 9.65
CA LEU A 316 14.32 -7.63 8.45
C LEU A 316 15.82 -7.88 8.15
N GLY A 317 16.64 -6.85 8.23
CA GLY A 317 18.09 -6.98 8.09
C GLY A 317 18.68 -7.98 9.10
N ASP A 318 18.27 -7.89 10.36
CA ASP A 318 18.72 -8.81 11.41
C ASP A 318 18.26 -10.26 11.17
N VAL A 319 17.06 -10.47 10.65
CA VAL A 319 16.57 -11.81 10.25
C VAL A 319 17.41 -12.37 9.09
N LEU A 320 17.63 -11.58 8.04
CA LEU A 320 18.41 -12.01 6.88
C LEU A 320 19.87 -12.32 7.26
N ALA A 321 20.42 -11.59 8.20
CA ALA A 321 21.78 -11.77 8.72
C ALA A 321 21.88 -12.90 9.78
N GLY A 322 20.75 -13.49 10.20
CA GLY A 322 20.73 -14.51 11.25
C GLY A 322 20.96 -14.01 12.68
N LYS A 323 20.84 -12.70 12.91
CA LYS A 323 20.91 -12.11 14.25
C LYS A 323 19.63 -12.32 15.04
N THR A 324 18.50 -12.42 14.35
CA THR A 324 17.18 -12.67 14.91
C THR A 324 16.55 -13.85 14.22
N ASN A 325 15.99 -14.79 14.99
CA ASN A 325 15.23 -15.91 14.45
C ASN A 325 13.77 -15.47 14.21
N PRO A 326 13.23 -15.55 12.96
CA PRO A 326 11.87 -15.16 12.69
C PRO A 326 10.88 -16.08 13.41
N SER A 327 10.04 -15.51 14.27
CA SER A 327 9.07 -16.24 15.11
C SER A 327 7.62 -16.00 14.70
N GLY A 328 7.38 -15.08 13.77
CA GLY A 328 6.06 -14.71 13.29
C GLY A 328 5.27 -15.87 12.71
N LYS A 329 3.94 -15.76 12.76
CA LYS A 329 3.00 -16.70 12.17
C LYS A 329 2.03 -15.95 11.28
N THR A 330 1.61 -16.59 10.20
CA THR A 330 0.60 -16.01 9.31
C THR A 330 -0.75 -15.93 10.03
N SER A 331 -1.38 -14.75 10.01
CA SER A 331 -2.75 -14.55 10.49
C SER A 331 -3.79 -15.17 9.55
N ASP A 332 -3.43 -15.26 8.26
CA ASP A 332 -4.30 -15.74 7.19
C ASP A 332 -3.67 -16.89 6.42
N THR A 333 -4.50 -17.59 5.65
CA THR A 333 -4.04 -18.61 4.71
C THR A 333 -3.66 -17.96 3.39
N PHE A 334 -2.42 -18.13 2.97
CA PHE A 334 -1.98 -17.77 1.62
C PHE A 334 -2.56 -18.76 0.62
N LEU A 335 -3.43 -18.29 -0.27
CA LEU A 335 -4.12 -19.12 -1.24
C LEU A 335 -3.23 -19.42 -2.44
N LYS A 336 -3.35 -20.63 -2.99
CA LYS A 336 -2.71 -20.98 -4.25
C LYS A 336 -3.40 -20.34 -5.44
N ASP A 337 -4.72 -20.16 -5.34
CA ASP A 337 -5.55 -19.54 -6.38
C ASP A 337 -6.66 -18.72 -5.71
N LEU A 338 -6.64 -17.42 -5.92
CA LEU A 338 -7.62 -16.48 -5.36
C LEU A 338 -8.97 -16.54 -6.09
N ALA A 339 -9.01 -17.07 -7.32
CA ALA A 339 -10.22 -17.25 -8.10
C ALA A 339 -11.04 -18.47 -7.66
N LEU A 340 -10.47 -19.36 -6.84
CA LEU A 340 -11.26 -20.45 -6.26
C LEU A 340 -12.29 -19.87 -5.30
N PRO A 341 -13.61 -19.94 -5.61
CA PRO A 341 -14.62 -19.43 -4.73
C PRO A 341 -14.50 -20.16 -3.39
N CYS A 342 -14.43 -19.42 -2.31
CA CYS A 342 -14.86 -19.93 -1.02
C CYS A 342 -16.26 -20.49 -1.24
N ARG A 343 -16.41 -21.80 -1.40
CA ARG A 343 -17.72 -22.42 -1.58
C ARG A 343 -18.53 -22.14 -0.32
N THR A 344 -19.24 -21.04 -0.34
CA THR A 344 -20.42 -20.88 0.49
C THR A 344 -21.41 -21.90 -0.02
N THR A 345 -21.47 -23.05 0.63
CA THR A 345 -22.59 -23.99 0.46
C THR A 345 -23.83 -23.30 1.02
N THR A 346 -24.47 -22.47 0.22
CA THR A 346 -25.88 -22.15 0.40
C THR A 346 -26.68 -23.33 -0.13
N SER A 347 -26.81 -24.37 0.68
CA SER A 347 -27.93 -25.28 0.60
C SER A 347 -28.53 -25.34 2.00
N ALA A 348 -29.66 -24.65 2.14
CA ALA A 348 -30.57 -24.93 3.22
C ALA A 348 -31.01 -26.40 3.16
N SER A 349 -30.36 -27.25 3.96
CA SER A 349 -30.93 -28.48 4.50
C SER A 349 -30.16 -28.85 5.75
N SER A 350 -30.90 -29.01 6.81
CA SER A 350 -30.49 -29.44 8.12
C SER A 350 -29.62 -30.69 8.09
N SER A 351 -28.30 -30.52 8.22
CA SER A 351 -27.38 -31.55 8.70
C SER A 351 -26.04 -30.89 9.04
N THR A 352 -25.53 -31.23 10.19
CA THR A 352 -24.30 -30.81 10.82
C THR A 352 -23.14 -30.62 9.82
N PRO A 353 -22.39 -29.49 9.82
CA PRO A 353 -21.28 -29.27 8.91
C PRO A 353 -20.13 -30.22 9.29
N THR A 354 -19.93 -31.26 8.50
CA THR A 354 -18.65 -32.00 8.52
C THR A 354 -17.60 -31.14 7.83
N TRP A 355 -16.65 -30.67 8.57
CA TRP A 355 -15.43 -29.95 8.12
C TRP A 355 -14.52 -30.92 7.33
N ARG A 356 -14.94 -31.34 6.15
CA ARG A 356 -14.08 -32.14 5.25
C ARG A 356 -14.05 -31.52 3.86
N THR A 357 -12.85 -31.22 3.46
CA THR A 357 -12.24 -30.70 2.23
C THR A 357 -11.98 -29.19 2.27
N ARG A 358 -10.85 -28.85 2.91
CA ARG A 358 -10.16 -27.58 2.65
C ARG A 358 -9.63 -27.60 1.23
N PRO A 359 -9.72 -26.50 0.45
CA PRO A 359 -8.87 -26.31 -0.72
C PRO A 359 -7.41 -26.52 -0.30
N GLN A 360 -6.58 -27.04 -1.19
CA GLN A 360 -5.14 -27.16 -0.92
C GLN A 360 -4.58 -25.75 -0.73
N SER A 361 -4.62 -25.28 0.50
CA SER A 361 -3.83 -24.12 0.93
C SER A 361 -2.37 -24.56 0.84
N ILE A 362 -1.49 -23.65 0.41
CA ILE A 362 -0.09 -23.78 0.76
C ILE A 362 -0.11 -23.68 2.29
N ARG A 363 -0.21 -24.82 2.96
CA ARG A 363 0.23 -24.84 4.33
C ARG A 363 1.68 -24.41 4.21
N ALA A 364 2.05 -23.33 4.87
CA ALA A 364 3.38 -23.21 5.36
C ALA A 364 3.58 -24.52 6.17
N SER A 365 4.04 -25.56 5.51
CA SER A 365 4.54 -26.75 6.16
C SER A 365 5.86 -26.27 6.73
N LEU A 366 5.74 -25.55 7.83
CA LEU A 366 6.80 -25.31 8.76
C LEU A 366 7.14 -26.69 9.35
N ALA A 367 7.89 -27.47 8.59
CA ALA A 367 8.92 -28.21 9.23
C ALA A 367 9.83 -27.13 9.84
N MET A 368 9.59 -26.81 11.12
CA MET A 368 10.58 -26.14 11.97
C MET A 368 11.80 -27.06 11.99
N THR A 369 12.64 -26.97 10.97
CA THR A 369 14.04 -27.28 11.15
C THR A 369 14.54 -26.05 11.94
N SER A 370 14.56 -26.21 13.26
CA SER A 370 15.24 -25.30 14.17
C SER A 370 16.57 -24.92 13.54
N LEU A 371 16.77 -23.63 13.27
CA LEU A 371 18.11 -23.10 13.02
C LEU A 371 18.97 -23.60 14.17
N PRO A 372 20.16 -24.20 13.90
CA PRO A 372 21.00 -24.69 14.95
C PRO A 372 21.31 -23.51 15.87
N SER A 373 21.01 -23.68 17.15
CA SER A 373 21.37 -22.75 18.21
C SER A 373 22.90 -22.63 18.27
N ARG A 374 23.43 -21.67 17.52
CA ARG A 374 24.81 -21.22 17.70
C ARG A 374 24.77 -19.90 18.45
N LEU A 375 24.58 -19.99 19.75
CA LEU A 375 25.02 -19.01 20.72
C LEU A 375 25.55 -19.81 21.92
N SER A 376 26.81 -20.01 21.91
CA SER A 376 27.65 -20.20 23.11
C SER A 376 28.76 -19.20 23.04
#